data_c1e2207eb11e1210d24bdd61947b64ad
#
_entry.id   c1e2207eb11e1210d24bdd61947b64ad
#
_cell.length_a   1.000
_cell.length_b   1.000
_cell.length_c   1.000
_cell.angle_alpha   90.00
_cell.angle_beta   90.00
_cell.angle_gamma   90.00
#
_symmetry.space_group_name_H-M   'P 1'
#
loop_
_entity.id
_entity.type
_entity.pdbx_description
1 polymer ?
#
loop_
_entity_poly.entity_id
_entity_poly.type
_entity_poly.pdbx_seq_one_letter_code
_entity_poly.pdbx_strand_id
1 'polypeptide(L)'
;NGSDFTVESIKRSDSDIIRFWRKGLRGKGDGYIQYPTIFLSLKRVLPLAESGDVKNSNKLSQVEINEFKKLHDRIMITESNINEVLMLEGHDKQTLGISTDKYDWNSNSIGQDNLGKIILALFSFKRLKEKYPEDYTGGILAIDELDATMFPASQKKLLSVLRKYSSQYNIQIFF
;
A
#
# COMPACT_ATOMS: atom_id res chain seq x y z
N ASN A 1 -23.54 4.15 2.34
CA ASN A 1 -24.08 5.39 1.81
C ASN A 1 -22.93 6.32 1.48
N GLY A 2 -22.41 6.24 0.24
CA GLY A 2 -21.47 7.22 -0.28
C GLY A 2 -22.22 8.54 -0.50
N SER A 3 -21.85 9.58 0.20
CA SER A 3 -22.38 10.92 -0.09
C SER A 3 -21.62 11.47 -1.29
N ASP A 4 -22.31 11.63 -2.41
CA ASP A 4 -21.80 12.38 -3.55
C ASP A 4 -21.56 13.84 -3.15
N PHE A 5 -20.39 14.35 -3.50
CA PHE A 5 -20.09 15.76 -3.31
C PHE A 5 -19.49 16.36 -4.59
N THR A 6 -19.83 17.61 -4.85
CA THR A 6 -19.31 18.34 -6.00
C THR A 6 -17.99 19.01 -5.63
N VAL A 7 -16.99 18.86 -6.49
CA VAL A 7 -15.66 19.47 -6.34
C VAL A 7 -15.51 20.58 -7.35
N GLU A 8 -15.00 21.73 -6.91
CA GLU A 8 -14.59 22.84 -7.77
C GLU A 8 -13.07 22.89 -7.86
N SER A 9 -12.54 23.07 -9.05
CA SER A 9 -11.11 23.28 -9.27
C SER A 9 -10.84 24.78 -9.40
N ILE A 10 -9.84 25.26 -8.69
CA ILE A 10 -9.39 26.67 -8.77
C ILE A 10 -7.90 26.68 -9.09
N LYS A 11 -7.54 27.31 -10.23
CA LYS A 11 -6.15 27.59 -10.56
C LYS A 11 -5.77 28.93 -9.93
N ARG A 12 -4.69 28.98 -9.17
CA ARG A 12 -4.13 30.25 -8.69
C ARG A 12 -3.49 31.01 -9.86
N SER A 13 -3.64 32.32 -9.89
CA SER A 13 -3.08 33.19 -10.93
C SER A 13 -1.54 33.22 -10.94
N ASP A 14 -0.92 32.83 -9.83
CA ASP A 14 0.52 32.90 -9.57
C ASP A 14 1.23 31.55 -9.51
N SER A 15 0.53 30.46 -9.79
CA SER A 15 1.11 29.11 -9.80
C SER A 15 0.34 28.15 -10.71
N ASP A 16 1.04 27.14 -11.24
CA ASP A 16 0.43 26.07 -12.03
C ASP A 16 -0.29 25.01 -11.17
N ILE A 17 -0.42 25.25 -9.86
CA ILE A 17 -1.06 24.32 -8.94
C ILE A 17 -2.58 24.49 -9.01
N ILE A 18 -3.26 23.43 -9.41
CA ILE A 18 -4.72 23.33 -9.35
C ILE A 18 -5.10 22.85 -7.96
N ARG A 19 -5.99 23.58 -7.28
CA ARG A 19 -6.55 23.18 -6.00
C ARG A 19 -7.98 22.73 -6.18
N PHE A 20 -8.35 21.65 -5.52
CA PHE A 20 -9.70 21.12 -5.49
C PHE A 20 -10.36 21.45 -4.16
N TRP A 21 -11.59 21.98 -4.22
CA TRP A 21 -12.38 22.33 -3.05
C TRP A 21 -13.73 21.67 -3.12
N ARG A 22 -14.27 21.29 -1.97
CA ARG A 22 -15.65 20.84 -1.90
C ARG A 22 -16.58 22.03 -2.14
N LYS A 23 -17.57 21.90 -3.04
CA LYS A 23 -18.60 22.92 -3.25
C LYS A 23 -19.55 22.91 -2.04
N GLY A 24 -19.72 24.04 -1.36
CA GLY A 24 -20.62 24.18 -0.21
C GLY A 24 -20.25 25.32 0.72
N LEU A 25 -20.91 25.41 1.86
CA LEU A 25 -20.71 26.46 2.88
C LEU A 25 -19.26 26.44 3.40
N ARG A 26 -18.56 27.56 3.28
CA ARG A 26 -17.19 27.75 3.76
C ARG A 26 -17.21 28.08 5.24
N GLY A 27 -17.09 27.09 6.10
CA GLY A 27 -16.78 27.28 7.53
C GLY A 27 -15.28 27.38 7.76
N LYS A 28 -14.87 27.94 8.90
CA LYS A 28 -13.47 27.98 9.34
C LYS A 28 -13.03 26.53 9.65
N GLY A 29 -12.27 25.90 8.73
CA GLY A 29 -11.86 24.49 8.85
C GLY A 29 -12.30 23.58 7.68
N ASP A 30 -13.23 24.00 6.83
CA ASP A 30 -13.78 23.23 5.72
C ASP A 30 -12.88 23.19 4.45
N GLY A 31 -11.56 23.27 4.63
CA GLY A 31 -10.66 23.53 3.51
C GLY A 31 -10.31 22.36 2.60
N TYR A 32 -10.24 21.13 3.09
CA TYR A 32 -9.72 20.00 2.32
C TYR A 32 -10.52 18.73 2.58
N ILE A 33 -10.76 17.99 1.50
CA ILE A 33 -11.23 16.62 1.63
C ILE A 33 -10.07 15.81 2.21
N GLN A 34 -10.15 15.45 3.47
CA GLN A 34 -9.17 14.59 4.12
C GLN A 34 -9.55 13.14 3.87
N TYR A 35 -8.84 12.50 2.97
CA TYR A 35 -8.99 11.08 2.69
C TYR A 35 -7.65 10.38 2.92
N PRO A 36 -7.60 9.27 3.64
CA PRO A 36 -6.39 8.47 3.75
C PRO A 36 -5.90 8.10 2.35
N THR A 37 -4.74 8.61 1.96
CA THR A 37 -4.18 8.39 0.63
C THR A 37 -2.78 7.84 0.74
N ILE A 38 -2.50 6.74 0.04
CA ILE A 38 -1.17 6.16 -0.10
C ILE A 38 -0.82 6.15 -1.58
N PHE A 39 0.32 6.74 -1.92
CA PHE A 39 0.90 6.69 -3.25
C PHE A 39 2.16 5.82 -3.25
N LEU A 40 2.16 4.80 -4.09
CA LEU A 40 3.29 3.91 -4.31
C LEU A 40 3.95 4.24 -5.64
N SER A 41 5.00 5.06 -5.60
CA SER A 41 5.79 5.42 -6.79
C SER A 41 6.65 4.25 -7.28
N LEU A 42 7.17 4.35 -8.48
CA LEU A 42 8.08 3.37 -9.09
C LEU A 42 9.37 3.13 -8.26
N LYS A 43 9.75 4.07 -7.39
CA LYS A 43 10.89 3.90 -6.46
C LYS A 43 10.76 2.65 -5.56
N ARG A 44 9.55 2.11 -5.38
CA ARG A 44 9.33 0.89 -4.59
C ARG A 44 10.01 -0.36 -5.18
N VAL A 45 10.31 -0.37 -6.48
CA VAL A 45 10.95 -1.52 -7.15
C VAL A 45 12.46 -1.55 -7.00
N LEU A 46 13.08 -0.53 -6.41
CA LEU A 46 14.49 -0.58 -6.07
C LEU A 46 14.70 -1.64 -4.97
N PRO A 47 15.69 -2.54 -5.10
CA PRO A 47 15.97 -3.54 -4.07
C PRO A 47 16.25 -2.91 -2.72
N LEU A 48 15.63 -3.42 -1.66
CA LEU A 48 15.89 -2.90 -0.32
C LEU A 48 17.32 -3.16 0.13
N ALA A 49 17.91 -4.28 -0.29
CA ALA A 49 19.29 -4.64 0.01
C ALA A 49 20.30 -3.60 -0.48
N GLU A 50 19.96 -2.77 -1.48
CA GLU A 50 20.79 -1.68 -1.99
C GLU A 50 20.60 -0.36 -1.23
N SER A 51 19.64 -0.29 -0.31
CA SER A 51 19.27 0.96 0.41
C SER A 51 20.19 1.31 1.59
N GLY A 52 21.31 0.60 1.80
CA GLY A 52 22.24 0.83 2.91
C GLY A 52 21.71 0.25 4.23
N ASP A 53 21.78 1.02 5.32
CA ASP A 53 21.36 0.56 6.65
C ASP A 53 19.87 0.21 6.72
N VAL A 54 19.55 -1.08 6.72
CA VAL A 54 18.19 -1.59 6.84
C VAL A 54 17.92 -1.99 8.28
N LYS A 55 16.83 -1.47 8.85
CA LYS A 55 16.38 -1.78 10.20
C LYS A 55 15.13 -2.66 10.17
N ASN A 56 15.05 -3.62 11.08
CA ASN A 56 13.84 -4.37 11.34
C ASN A 56 13.01 -3.63 12.40
N SER A 57 11.79 -3.23 12.07
CA SER A 57 10.94 -2.46 12.97
C SER A 57 9.97 -3.29 13.81
N ASN A 58 9.85 -4.60 13.58
CA ASN A 58 9.02 -5.59 14.33
C ASN A 58 7.61 -5.10 14.72
N LYS A 59 6.92 -4.36 13.84
CA LYS A 59 5.60 -3.77 14.10
C LYS A 59 4.43 -4.61 13.56
N LEU A 60 4.69 -5.87 13.20
CA LEU A 60 3.67 -6.77 12.67
C LEU A 60 3.03 -7.58 13.80
N SER A 61 1.70 -7.67 13.78
CA SER A 61 0.98 -8.64 14.61
C SER A 61 1.11 -10.05 14.03
N GLN A 62 0.92 -11.07 14.86
CA GLN A 62 0.93 -12.47 14.39
C GLN A 62 -0.15 -12.74 13.32
N VAL A 63 -1.28 -12.03 13.39
CA VAL A 63 -2.34 -12.12 12.39
C VAL A 63 -1.86 -11.60 11.04
N GLU A 64 -1.17 -10.47 11.02
CA GLU A 64 -0.62 -9.88 9.79
C GLU A 64 0.50 -10.75 9.20
N ILE A 65 1.35 -11.32 10.04
CA ILE A 65 2.39 -12.26 9.60
C ILE A 65 1.76 -13.45 8.88
N ASN A 66 0.75 -14.09 9.49
CA ASN A 66 0.07 -15.23 8.91
C ASN A 66 -0.70 -14.86 7.63
N GLU A 67 -1.32 -13.70 7.59
CA GLU A 67 -2.02 -13.17 6.41
C GLU A 67 -1.03 -12.88 5.29
N PHE A 68 0.11 -12.26 5.59
CA PHE A 68 1.15 -11.97 4.62
C PHE A 68 1.71 -13.25 3.98
N LYS A 69 2.05 -14.28 4.76
CA LYS A 69 2.53 -15.57 4.25
C LYS A 69 1.56 -16.16 3.22
N LYS A 70 0.26 -16.21 3.54
CA LYS A 70 -0.78 -16.70 2.63
C LYS A 70 -0.91 -15.86 1.35
N LEU A 71 -0.85 -14.54 1.48
CA LEU A 71 -0.94 -13.64 0.32
C LEU A 71 0.29 -13.75 -0.56
N HIS A 72 1.48 -13.83 0.05
CA HIS A 72 2.74 -14.00 -0.66
C HIS A 72 2.72 -15.25 -1.53
N ASP A 73 2.47 -16.41 -0.95
CA ASP A 73 2.47 -17.69 -1.67
C ASP A 73 1.40 -17.74 -2.76
N ARG A 74 0.21 -17.19 -2.45
CA ARG A 74 -0.87 -17.10 -3.44
C ARG A 74 -0.52 -16.23 -4.64
N ILE A 75 0.12 -15.07 -4.41
CA ILE A 75 0.43 -14.10 -5.47
C ILE A 75 1.68 -14.52 -6.24
N MET A 76 2.72 -14.94 -5.54
CA MET A 76 3.97 -15.40 -6.16
C MET A 76 3.85 -16.79 -6.79
N ILE A 77 2.73 -17.51 -6.51
CA ILE A 77 2.47 -18.88 -7.01
C ILE A 77 3.60 -19.81 -6.56
N THR A 78 3.91 -19.73 -5.29
CA THR A 78 4.96 -20.53 -4.63
C THR A 78 4.39 -21.22 -3.40
N GLU A 79 5.07 -22.28 -2.96
CA GLU A 79 4.89 -22.90 -1.64
C GLU A 79 6.19 -22.67 -0.86
N SER A 80 6.37 -21.44 -0.40
CA SER A 80 7.59 -21.04 0.30
C SER A 80 7.47 -21.43 1.77
N ASN A 81 8.45 -22.17 2.31
CA ASN A 81 8.58 -22.36 3.75
C ASN A 81 9.07 -21.03 4.38
N ILE A 82 8.15 -20.07 4.51
CA ILE A 82 8.47 -18.76 5.10
C ILE A 82 8.62 -18.94 6.61
N ASN A 83 9.85 -18.88 7.09
CA ASN A 83 10.17 -18.96 8.51
C ASN A 83 9.83 -17.63 9.19
N GLU A 84 10.23 -16.52 8.59
CA GLU A 84 10.12 -15.19 9.18
C GLU A 84 9.56 -14.17 8.18
N VAL A 85 8.77 -13.24 8.69
CA VAL A 85 8.30 -12.05 7.97
C VAL A 85 8.77 -10.84 8.74
N LEU A 86 9.51 -9.97 8.08
CA LEU A 86 10.13 -8.80 8.67
C LEU A 86 9.55 -7.52 8.09
N MET A 87 9.30 -6.53 8.95
CA MET A 87 9.01 -5.19 8.51
C MET A 87 10.31 -4.42 8.43
N LEU A 88 10.80 -4.25 7.22
CA LEU A 88 12.12 -3.69 6.91
C LEU A 88 11.98 -2.21 6.53
N GLU A 89 12.85 -1.40 7.08
CA GLU A 89 12.91 0.04 6.86
C GLU A 89 14.32 0.45 6.45
N GLY A 90 14.48 0.88 5.20
CA GLY A 90 15.68 1.50 4.66
C GLY A 90 15.51 3.02 4.61
N HIS A 91 16.47 3.72 4.02
CA HIS A 91 16.49 5.18 3.96
C HIS A 91 15.22 5.77 3.31
N ASP A 92 14.81 5.23 2.17
CA ASP A 92 13.69 5.79 1.36
C ASP A 92 12.51 4.83 1.21
N LYS A 93 12.58 3.66 1.82
CA LYS A 93 11.63 2.59 1.57
C LYS A 93 11.35 1.76 2.82
N GLN A 94 10.08 1.43 3.01
CA GLN A 94 9.62 0.46 4.00
C GLN A 94 8.86 -0.64 3.27
N THR A 95 9.17 -1.91 3.57
CA THR A 95 8.55 -3.06 2.92
C THR A 95 8.45 -4.25 3.86
N LEU A 96 7.73 -5.30 3.44
CA LEU A 96 7.74 -6.59 4.10
C LEU A 96 8.72 -7.51 3.34
N GLY A 97 9.72 -8.00 4.04
CA GLY A 97 10.65 -9.03 3.54
C GLY A 97 10.36 -10.38 4.16
N ILE A 98 10.82 -11.44 3.50
CA ILE A 98 10.71 -12.81 3.99
C ILE A 98 12.08 -13.46 4.14
N SER A 99 12.20 -14.32 5.13
CA SER A 99 13.28 -15.31 5.22
C SER A 99 12.68 -16.71 5.19
N THR A 100 13.35 -17.60 4.49
CA THR A 100 12.97 -19.01 4.30
C THR A 100 14.08 -19.92 4.82
N ASP A 101 13.92 -21.22 4.68
CA ASP A 101 14.98 -22.20 4.91
C ASP A 101 16.13 -22.12 3.88
N LYS A 102 15.92 -21.42 2.76
CA LYS A 102 16.87 -21.36 1.62
C LYS A 102 17.59 -20.02 1.47
N TYR A 103 16.98 -18.92 1.91
CA TYR A 103 17.51 -17.57 1.75
C TYR A 103 16.92 -16.59 2.76
N ASP A 104 17.67 -15.55 3.04
CA ASP A 104 17.28 -14.44 3.90
C ASP A 104 16.60 -13.32 3.11
N TRP A 105 15.99 -12.38 3.83
CA TRP A 105 15.29 -11.24 3.26
C TRP A 105 16.13 -10.38 2.29
N ASN A 106 17.46 -10.29 2.49
CA ASN A 106 18.38 -9.56 1.62
C ASN A 106 18.53 -10.19 0.22
N SER A 107 18.12 -11.43 0.06
CA SER A 107 18.08 -12.16 -1.20
C SER A 107 16.70 -12.19 -1.85
N ASN A 108 15.73 -11.42 -1.30
CA ASN A 108 14.42 -11.29 -1.90
C ASN A 108 14.53 -10.68 -3.29
N SER A 109 13.75 -11.23 -4.23
CA SER A 109 13.66 -10.66 -5.57
C SER A 109 12.97 -9.29 -5.54
N ILE A 110 13.23 -8.47 -6.54
CA ILE A 110 12.57 -7.17 -6.72
C ILE A 110 11.04 -7.33 -6.71
N GLY A 111 10.50 -8.42 -7.28
CA GLY A 111 9.07 -8.71 -7.26
C GLY A 111 8.54 -9.00 -5.86
N GLN A 112 9.30 -9.69 -5.01
CA GLN A 112 8.94 -9.93 -3.60
C GLN A 112 8.97 -8.63 -2.79
N ASP A 113 9.96 -7.80 -2.99
CA ASP A 113 10.06 -6.47 -2.37
C ASP A 113 8.90 -5.57 -2.76
N ASN A 114 8.56 -5.54 -4.06
CA ASN A 114 7.41 -4.80 -4.57
C ASN A 114 6.11 -5.30 -3.95
N LEU A 115 5.91 -6.62 -3.91
CA LEU A 115 4.75 -7.24 -3.27
C LEU A 115 4.65 -6.88 -1.79
N GLY A 116 5.76 -6.98 -1.06
CA GLY A 116 5.85 -6.61 0.35
C GLY A 116 5.39 -5.18 0.61
N LYS A 117 5.79 -4.24 -0.25
CA LYS A 117 5.38 -2.83 -0.15
C LYS A 117 3.88 -2.64 -0.41
N ILE A 118 3.33 -3.32 -1.43
CA ILE A 118 1.90 -3.23 -1.77
C ILE A 118 1.05 -3.80 -0.63
N ILE A 119 1.41 -4.97 -0.08
CA ILE A 119 0.66 -5.57 1.02
C ILE A 119 0.75 -4.72 2.28
N LEU A 120 1.91 -4.13 2.58
CA LEU A 120 2.06 -3.21 3.71
C LEU A 120 1.12 -2.01 3.60
N ALA A 121 0.93 -1.47 2.39
CA ALA A 121 -0.04 -0.40 2.15
C ALA A 121 -1.48 -0.86 2.42
N LEU A 122 -1.85 -2.07 1.99
CA LEU A 122 -3.17 -2.65 2.29
C LEU A 122 -3.38 -2.84 3.80
N PHE A 123 -2.37 -3.33 4.52
CA PHE A 123 -2.42 -3.46 5.99
C PHE A 123 -2.56 -2.11 6.68
N SER A 124 -2.00 -1.04 6.11
CA SER A 124 -2.17 0.31 6.68
C SER A 124 -3.64 0.75 6.69
N PHE A 125 -4.39 0.50 5.61
CA PHE A 125 -5.83 0.76 5.58
C PHE A 125 -6.62 -0.15 6.51
N LYS A 126 -6.25 -1.43 6.62
CA LYS A 126 -6.85 -2.37 7.58
C LYS A 126 -6.68 -1.85 9.01
N ARG A 127 -5.45 -1.51 9.42
CA ARG A 127 -5.14 -0.95 10.74
C ARG A 127 -5.91 0.35 11.01
N LEU A 128 -6.03 1.20 10.00
CA LEU A 128 -6.76 2.46 10.13
C LEU A 128 -8.24 2.22 10.41
N LYS A 129 -8.87 1.29 9.68
CA LYS A 129 -10.26 0.88 9.90
C LYS A 129 -10.48 0.25 11.28
N GLU A 130 -9.54 -0.60 11.72
CA GLU A 130 -9.61 -1.25 13.04
C GLU A 130 -9.45 -0.25 14.20
N LYS A 131 -8.58 0.77 13.99
CA LYS A 131 -8.32 1.79 15.01
C LYS A 131 -9.41 2.85 15.12
N TYR A 132 -10.04 3.19 14.00
CA TYR A 132 -11.04 4.26 13.90
C TYR A 132 -12.29 3.78 13.15
N PRO A 133 -13.02 2.78 13.66
CA PRO A 133 -14.11 2.15 12.93
C PRO A 133 -15.24 3.10 12.58
N GLU A 134 -15.56 4.07 13.44
CA GLU A 134 -16.63 5.06 13.25
C GLU A 134 -16.25 6.18 12.27
N ASP A 135 -14.96 6.56 12.26
CA ASP A 135 -14.45 7.68 11.45
C ASP A 135 -13.93 7.22 10.08
N TYR A 136 -13.68 5.92 9.91
CA TYR A 136 -13.11 5.39 8.68
C TYR A 136 -14.13 5.29 7.57
N THR A 137 -14.01 6.17 6.58
CA THR A 137 -14.91 6.22 5.41
C THR A 137 -14.31 5.54 4.17
N GLY A 138 -13.07 5.09 4.24
CA GLY A 138 -12.34 4.47 3.14
C GLY A 138 -11.00 5.14 2.88
N GLY A 139 -10.43 4.91 1.70
CA GLY A 139 -9.14 5.48 1.33
C GLY A 139 -8.82 5.40 -0.16
N ILE A 140 -7.70 5.98 -0.55
CA ILE A 140 -7.18 5.97 -1.91
C ILE A 140 -5.80 5.32 -1.91
N LEU A 141 -5.61 4.32 -2.77
CA LEU A 141 -4.32 3.70 -3.05
C LEU A 141 -3.98 3.92 -4.53
N ALA A 142 -2.97 4.72 -4.80
CA ALA A 142 -2.45 4.91 -6.14
C ALA A 142 -1.11 4.16 -6.28
N ILE A 143 -0.98 3.34 -7.34
CA ILE A 143 0.19 2.50 -7.59
C ILE A 143 0.70 2.81 -9.00
N ASP A 144 1.87 3.37 -9.10
CA ASP A 144 2.53 3.63 -10.38
C ASP A 144 3.17 2.33 -10.91
N GLU A 145 2.88 1.94 -12.16
CA GLU A 145 3.41 0.72 -12.79
C GLU A 145 3.18 -0.55 -11.93
N LEU A 146 1.92 -0.90 -11.68
CA LEU A 146 1.55 -2.05 -10.82
C LEU A 146 2.17 -3.37 -11.28
N ASP A 147 2.32 -3.55 -12.59
CA ASP A 147 2.84 -4.75 -13.24
C ASP A 147 4.38 -4.84 -13.22
N ALA A 148 5.06 -3.76 -12.85
CA ALA A 148 6.52 -3.77 -12.78
C ALA A 148 7.04 -4.92 -11.89
N THR A 149 8.03 -5.64 -12.39
CA THR A 149 8.77 -6.69 -11.67
C THR A 149 8.00 -7.97 -11.34
N MET A 150 6.79 -8.17 -11.86
CA MET A 150 5.98 -9.36 -11.61
C MET A 150 5.67 -10.13 -12.88
N PHE A 151 5.65 -11.45 -12.79
CA PHE A 151 5.18 -12.31 -13.87
C PHE A 151 3.66 -12.12 -14.09
N PRO A 152 3.15 -12.27 -15.34
CA PRO A 152 1.73 -12.07 -15.65
C PRO A 152 0.77 -12.90 -14.80
N ALA A 153 1.14 -14.13 -14.44
CA ALA A 153 0.34 -14.97 -13.57
C ALA A 153 0.22 -14.39 -12.14
N SER A 154 1.31 -13.83 -11.60
CA SER A 154 1.35 -13.14 -10.30
C SER A 154 0.56 -11.84 -10.33
N GLN A 155 0.64 -11.06 -11.42
CA GLN A 155 -0.15 -9.86 -11.62
C GLN A 155 -1.66 -10.17 -11.52
N LYS A 156 -2.11 -11.22 -12.19
CA LYS A 156 -3.52 -11.66 -12.15
C LYS A 156 -3.97 -12.03 -10.72
N LYS A 157 -3.11 -12.69 -9.96
CA LYS A 157 -3.40 -13.01 -8.55
C LYS A 157 -3.41 -11.76 -7.68
N LEU A 158 -2.46 -10.83 -7.90
CA LEU A 158 -2.42 -9.55 -7.20
C LEU A 158 -3.70 -8.74 -7.44
N LEU A 159 -4.15 -8.60 -8.68
CA LEU A 159 -5.40 -7.91 -9.02
C LEU A 159 -6.62 -8.49 -8.27
N SER A 160 -6.69 -9.81 -8.16
CA SER A 160 -7.75 -10.50 -7.38
C SER A 160 -7.70 -10.11 -5.90
N VAL A 161 -6.50 -10.00 -5.32
CA VAL A 161 -6.30 -9.58 -3.93
C VAL A 161 -6.66 -8.11 -3.76
N LEU A 162 -6.18 -7.23 -4.64
CA LEU A 162 -6.49 -5.80 -4.61
C LEU A 162 -8.00 -5.55 -4.67
N ARG A 163 -8.72 -6.24 -5.56
CA ARG A 163 -10.18 -6.17 -5.64
C ARG A 163 -10.87 -6.57 -4.33
N LYS A 164 -10.41 -7.65 -3.69
CA LYS A 164 -10.94 -8.08 -2.40
C LYS A 164 -10.75 -7.02 -1.33
N TYR A 165 -9.53 -6.47 -1.21
CA TYR A 165 -9.22 -5.44 -0.21
C TYR A 165 -9.95 -4.13 -0.49
N SER A 166 -10.06 -3.72 -1.78
CA SER A 166 -10.84 -2.57 -2.19
C SER A 166 -12.27 -2.64 -1.65
N SER A 167 -12.97 -3.75 -1.87
CA SER A 167 -14.33 -3.96 -1.37
C SER A 167 -14.41 -4.06 0.14
N GLN A 168 -13.46 -4.77 0.78
CA GLN A 168 -13.50 -5.02 2.23
C GLN A 168 -13.20 -3.77 3.06
N TYR A 169 -12.32 -2.92 2.57
CA TYR A 169 -11.83 -1.73 3.28
C TYR A 169 -12.25 -0.42 2.61
N ASN A 170 -13.17 -0.46 1.64
CA ASN A 170 -13.66 0.71 0.91
C ASN A 170 -12.51 1.57 0.33
N ILE A 171 -11.54 0.92 -0.32
CA ILE A 171 -10.37 1.57 -0.91
C ILE A 171 -10.59 1.74 -2.40
N GLN A 172 -10.47 2.95 -2.92
CA GLN A 172 -10.33 3.18 -4.36
C GLN A 172 -8.87 2.95 -4.76
N ILE A 173 -8.65 2.07 -5.73
CA ILE A 173 -7.32 1.69 -6.20
C ILE A 173 -7.14 2.16 -7.64
N PHE A 174 -6.09 2.95 -7.88
CA PHE A 174 -5.67 3.44 -9.19
C PHE A 174 -4.31 2.86 -9.55
N PHE A 175 -4.13 2.40 -10.78
CA PHE A 175 -2.87 1.89 -11.31
C PHE A 175 -2.83 2.00 -12.84
#